data_9f635d0eade76c59de32cafe89784209
#
_entry.id   9f635d0eade76c59de32cafe89784209
#
_cell.length_a   1.000
_cell.length_b   1.000
_cell.length_c   1.000
_cell.angle_alpha   90.00
_cell.angle_beta   90.00
_cell.angle_gamma   90.00
#
_symmetry.space_group_name_H-M   'P 1'
#
loop_
_entity.id
_entity.type
_entity.pdbx_description
1 polymer ?
#
loop_
_entity_poly.entity_id
_entity_poly.type
_entity_poly.pdbx_seq_one_letter_code
_entity_poly.pdbx_strand_id
1 'polypeptide(L)'
;FSQMIEETGVVAQDEQRDVYLLQAPIELKSDETHMMAFPNDRLKITCTSAGENGRFTQLFSVEINPDTWRNDLSRARTFCYYEEIEHLFKNGMIKGGSLENAVVIRDDAVLTNEPLRFSNEFVRHKILDIIGDLALIGSPIGAHIVAVRPSHTVNCEMARRIMSQMLKPRQAAETFAPPPEKGHSVRVSVQEKAREIIVQDGAVLDVNQIMKVLPHRYPFLMVDRVVECEPGKRLLAIK
;
A
#
# COMPACT_ATOMS: atom_id res chain seq x y z
N PHE A 1 19.84 1.11 15.26
CA PHE A 1 20.41 2.17 14.41
C PHE A 1 19.72 3.50 14.66
N SER A 2 18.39 3.62 14.56
CA SER A 2 17.64 4.86 14.85
C SER A 2 17.92 5.39 16.25
N GLN A 3 17.95 4.54 17.25
CA GLN A 3 18.28 4.90 18.62
C GLN A 3 19.70 5.48 18.73
N MET A 4 20.68 4.89 18.06
CA MET A 4 22.07 5.41 18.05
C MET A 4 22.13 6.82 17.42
N ILE A 5 21.36 7.10 16.39
CA ILE A 5 21.29 8.44 15.79
C ILE A 5 20.68 9.43 16.78
N GLU A 6 19.61 9.04 17.48
CA GLU A 6 18.96 9.88 18.50
C GLU A 6 19.90 10.18 19.68
N GLU A 7 20.64 9.19 20.16
CA GLU A 7 21.63 9.34 21.25
C GLU A 7 22.83 10.21 20.82
N THR A 8 23.22 10.13 19.54
CA THR A 8 24.31 10.98 19.00
C THR A 8 23.86 12.41 18.74
N GLY A 9 22.57 12.60 18.52
CA GLY A 9 21.98 13.88 18.19
C GLY A 9 22.02 14.17 16.68
N VAL A 10 21.12 15.06 16.25
CA VAL A 10 21.01 15.54 14.87
C VAL A 10 21.16 17.05 14.87
N VAL A 11 22.03 17.58 14.01
CA VAL A 11 22.18 19.01 13.81
C VAL A 11 21.26 19.44 12.68
N ALA A 12 20.35 20.37 12.95
CA ALA A 12 19.53 20.99 11.92
C ALA A 12 20.40 21.83 10.98
N GLN A 13 20.18 21.71 9.68
CA GLN A 13 20.81 22.56 8.68
C GLN A 13 19.99 23.85 8.51
N ASP A 14 20.65 24.95 8.23
CA ASP A 14 19.99 26.26 8.04
C ASP A 14 19.14 26.29 6.75
N GLU A 15 19.54 25.52 5.74
CA GLU A 15 18.82 25.41 4.48
C GLU A 15 17.74 24.32 4.56
N GLN A 16 16.49 24.69 4.28
CA GLN A 16 15.38 23.75 4.17
C GLN A 16 15.33 23.17 2.75
N ARG A 17 15.10 21.88 2.67
CA ARG A 17 14.80 21.24 1.38
C ARG A 17 13.35 21.49 1.02
N ASP A 18 13.12 21.95 -0.21
CA ASP A 18 11.78 22.06 -0.76
C ASP A 18 11.13 20.68 -0.87
N VAL A 19 9.87 20.58 -0.46
CA VAL A 19 9.05 19.39 -0.67
C VAL A 19 8.45 19.45 -2.07
N TYR A 20 8.74 18.46 -2.89
CA TYR A 20 8.06 18.35 -4.18
C TYR A 20 6.66 17.79 -3.99
N LEU A 21 5.65 18.60 -4.29
CA LEU A 21 4.26 18.15 -4.33
C LEU A 21 3.93 17.58 -5.70
N LEU A 22 3.52 16.32 -5.74
CA LEU A 22 3.12 15.66 -6.98
C LEU A 22 2.01 16.46 -7.66
N GLN A 23 2.16 16.75 -8.96
CA GLN A 23 1.25 17.64 -9.69
C GLN A 23 0.08 16.89 -10.34
N ALA A 24 0.31 15.67 -10.80
CA ALA A 24 -0.69 14.85 -11.48
C ALA A 24 -0.54 13.38 -11.07
N PRO A 25 -1.62 12.60 -11.06
CA PRO A 25 -1.55 11.18 -10.78
C PRO A 25 -0.61 10.43 -11.72
N ILE A 26 0.06 9.42 -11.16
CA ILE A 26 0.88 8.47 -11.92
C ILE A 26 0.33 7.08 -11.67
N GLU A 27 0.25 6.27 -12.70
CA GLU A 27 -0.14 4.87 -12.62
C GLU A 27 0.92 3.97 -13.27
N LEU A 28 1.26 2.89 -12.56
CA LEU A 28 2.08 1.79 -13.02
C LEU A 28 1.30 0.50 -12.82
N LYS A 29 1.14 -0.27 -13.88
CA LYS A 29 0.44 -1.55 -13.83
C LYS A 29 1.23 -2.61 -14.59
N SER A 30 1.37 -3.78 -13.98
CA SER A 30 1.80 -5.02 -14.61
C SER A 30 0.82 -6.13 -14.22
N ASP A 31 1.05 -7.35 -14.66
CA ASP A 31 0.16 -8.48 -14.39
C ASP A 31 0.00 -8.75 -12.88
N GLU A 32 1.03 -8.48 -12.10
CA GLU A 32 1.06 -8.80 -10.66
C GLU A 32 1.09 -7.58 -9.75
N THR A 33 1.54 -6.44 -10.24
CA THR A 33 1.77 -5.23 -9.45
C THR A 33 0.92 -4.09 -9.97
N HIS A 34 0.28 -3.38 -9.05
CA HIS A 34 -0.37 -2.13 -9.37
C HIS A 34 0.10 -1.06 -8.38
N MET A 35 0.66 0.02 -8.89
CA MET A 35 1.14 1.12 -8.07
C MET A 35 0.65 2.45 -8.64
N MET A 36 0.09 3.28 -7.77
CA MET A 36 -0.42 4.61 -8.11
C MET A 36 0.16 5.65 -7.17
N ALA A 37 0.38 6.84 -7.67
CA ALA A 37 0.73 8.01 -6.89
C ALA A 37 -0.28 9.11 -7.16
N PHE A 38 -0.83 9.70 -6.10
CA PHE A 38 -1.79 10.81 -6.17
C PHE A 38 -1.19 12.04 -5.50
N PRO A 39 -1.54 13.26 -5.96
CA PRO A 39 -1.20 14.48 -5.25
C PRO A 39 -1.65 14.42 -3.79
N ASN A 40 -0.77 14.80 -2.87
CA ASN A 40 -1.03 14.92 -1.45
C ASN A 40 -0.03 15.91 -0.85
N ASP A 41 -0.35 16.53 0.27
CA ASP A 41 0.53 17.50 0.96
C ASP A 41 1.68 16.81 1.72
N ARG A 42 1.52 15.55 2.09
CA ARG A 42 2.52 14.73 2.79
C ARG A 42 2.71 13.39 2.10
N LEU A 43 3.81 12.71 2.42
CA LEU A 43 4.01 11.35 1.96
C LEU A 43 3.12 10.40 2.79
N LYS A 44 2.15 9.81 2.13
CA LYS A 44 1.30 8.75 2.65
C LYS A 44 1.46 7.50 1.80
N ILE A 45 1.54 6.33 2.42
CA ILE A 45 1.66 5.07 1.71
C ILE A 45 0.56 4.12 2.19
N THR A 46 -0.20 3.60 1.24
CA THR A 46 -1.14 2.49 1.44
C THR A 46 -0.61 1.32 0.63
N CYS A 47 -0.27 0.24 1.30
CA CYS A 47 0.35 -0.92 0.67
C CYS A 47 -0.43 -2.19 0.98
N THR A 48 -0.61 -3.03 -0.03
CA THR A 48 -1.04 -4.42 0.10
C THR A 48 0.12 -5.32 -0.30
N SER A 49 0.60 -6.12 0.65
CA SER A 49 1.55 -7.19 0.43
C SER A 49 0.80 -8.51 0.32
N ALA A 50 1.10 -9.30 -0.70
CA ALA A 50 0.54 -10.64 -0.86
C ALA A 50 1.58 -11.54 -1.53
N GLY A 51 1.72 -12.75 -1.02
CA GLY A 51 2.49 -13.81 -1.67
C GLY A 51 1.71 -14.45 -2.81
N GLU A 52 2.28 -15.49 -3.39
CA GLU A 52 1.60 -16.29 -4.41
C GLU A 52 0.25 -16.82 -3.89
N ASN A 53 -0.72 -16.85 -4.77
CA ASN A 53 -2.09 -17.29 -4.45
C ASN A 53 -2.73 -16.53 -3.26
N GLY A 54 -2.28 -15.31 -2.97
CA GLY A 54 -2.82 -14.48 -1.90
C GLY A 54 -2.37 -14.87 -0.49
N ARG A 55 -1.39 -15.78 -0.34
CA ARG A 55 -0.85 -16.16 0.98
C ARG A 55 -0.28 -14.94 1.70
N PHE A 56 -0.46 -14.89 3.01
CA PHE A 56 0.02 -13.82 3.87
C PHE A 56 -0.35 -12.41 3.39
N THR A 57 -1.56 -12.27 2.85
CA THR A 57 -2.03 -10.97 2.41
C THR A 57 -2.22 -10.03 3.60
N GLN A 58 -1.57 -8.89 3.54
CA GLN A 58 -1.60 -7.86 4.56
C GLN A 58 -1.79 -6.49 3.92
N LEU A 59 -2.54 -5.61 4.57
CA LEU A 59 -2.73 -4.23 4.17
C LEU A 59 -2.34 -3.30 5.31
N PHE A 60 -1.64 -2.22 4.99
CA PHE A 60 -1.34 -1.15 5.93
C PHE A 60 -1.32 0.20 5.22
N SER A 61 -1.82 1.23 5.91
CA SER A 61 -1.80 2.61 5.44
C SER A 61 -1.23 3.51 6.51
N VAL A 62 -0.25 4.33 6.15
CA VAL A 62 0.47 5.19 7.09
C VAL A 62 0.91 6.49 6.43
N GLU A 63 0.80 7.60 7.14
CA GLU A 63 1.46 8.85 6.80
C GLU A 63 2.88 8.82 7.37
N ILE A 64 3.86 9.21 6.56
CA ILE A 64 5.27 9.12 6.94
C ILE A 64 5.68 10.39 7.69
N ASN A 65 6.02 10.20 8.96
CA ASN A 65 6.56 11.21 9.85
C ASN A 65 7.50 10.54 10.88
N PRO A 66 8.25 11.31 11.70
CA PRO A 66 9.18 10.73 12.67
C PRO A 66 8.56 9.75 13.66
N ASP A 67 7.31 9.98 14.08
CA ASP A 67 6.64 9.13 15.06
C ASP A 67 6.18 7.81 14.44
N THR A 68 5.54 7.86 13.26
CA THR A 68 5.13 6.65 12.53
C THR A 68 6.33 5.86 12.03
N TRP A 69 7.41 6.54 11.63
CA TRP A 69 8.68 5.88 11.33
C TRP A 69 9.18 5.06 12.52
N ARG A 70 9.28 5.68 13.70
CA ARG A 70 9.80 5.05 14.92
C ARG A 70 8.91 3.92 15.41
N ASN A 71 7.62 4.17 15.50
CA ASN A 71 6.69 3.27 16.17
C ASN A 71 6.15 2.18 15.25
N ASP A 72 5.96 2.48 13.98
CA ASP A 72 5.23 1.61 13.06
C ASP A 72 6.09 0.93 11.99
N LEU A 73 7.23 1.49 11.61
CA LEU A 73 7.98 1.04 10.45
C LEU A 73 9.39 0.54 10.76
N SER A 74 10.21 1.31 11.47
CA SER A 74 11.66 1.09 11.57
C SER A 74 12.08 -0.30 12.08
N ARG A 75 11.19 -1.00 12.77
CA ARG A 75 11.44 -2.31 13.34
C ARG A 75 10.98 -3.49 12.47
N ALA A 76 10.32 -3.24 11.35
CA ALA A 76 9.83 -4.29 10.46
C ALA A 76 11.00 -4.95 9.71
N ARG A 77 11.19 -6.25 9.94
CA ARG A 77 12.25 -7.03 9.32
C ARG A 77 11.90 -7.39 7.88
N THR A 78 12.94 -7.57 7.07
CA THR A 78 12.81 -8.14 5.74
C THR A 78 12.30 -9.59 5.83
N PHE A 79 11.66 -10.04 4.76
CA PHE A 79 11.19 -11.41 4.63
C PHE A 79 11.44 -11.93 3.22
N CYS A 80 11.51 -13.24 3.10
CA CYS A 80 11.62 -13.94 1.83
C CYS A 80 10.88 -15.28 1.89
N TYR A 81 10.48 -15.76 0.73
CA TYR A 81 9.98 -17.12 0.60
C TYR A 81 11.14 -18.08 0.47
N TYR A 82 11.08 -19.21 1.17
CA TYR A 82 12.16 -20.21 1.18
C TYR A 82 12.46 -20.71 -0.23
N GLU A 83 11.43 -20.88 -1.05
CA GLU A 83 11.53 -21.34 -2.41
C GLU A 83 12.35 -20.39 -3.30
N GLU A 84 12.28 -19.08 -3.04
CA GLU A 84 13.02 -18.06 -3.77
C GLU A 84 14.51 -18.07 -3.43
N ILE A 85 14.86 -18.44 -2.20
CA ILE A 85 16.25 -18.38 -1.69
C ILE A 85 16.95 -19.73 -1.64
N GLU A 86 16.23 -20.85 -1.79
CA GLU A 86 16.79 -22.19 -1.65
C GLU A 86 18.01 -22.41 -2.54
N HIS A 87 17.94 -22.02 -3.81
CA HIS A 87 19.03 -22.14 -4.76
C HIS A 87 20.21 -21.21 -4.42
N LEU A 88 19.93 -20.00 -3.91
CA LEU A 88 20.95 -19.05 -3.48
C LEU A 88 21.69 -19.58 -2.24
N PHE A 89 20.94 -20.20 -1.33
CA PHE A 89 21.49 -20.81 -0.12
C PHE A 89 22.39 -21.99 -0.47
N LYS A 90 21.92 -22.90 -1.35
CA LYS A 90 22.70 -24.06 -1.81
C LYS A 90 24.01 -23.65 -2.52
N ASN A 91 24.03 -22.52 -3.19
CA ASN A 91 25.20 -22.00 -3.91
C ASN A 91 26.07 -21.06 -3.06
N GLY A 92 25.79 -20.88 -1.76
CA GLY A 92 26.57 -20.01 -0.88
C GLY A 92 26.54 -18.54 -1.23
N MET A 93 25.52 -18.09 -1.98
CA MET A 93 25.39 -16.70 -2.43
C MET A 93 24.78 -15.78 -1.37
N ILE A 94 24.13 -16.34 -0.33
CA ILE A 94 23.60 -15.56 0.79
C ILE A 94 24.65 -15.56 1.91
N LYS A 95 25.36 -14.44 2.06
CA LYS A 95 26.44 -14.30 3.07
C LYS A 95 26.01 -13.49 4.30
N GLY A 96 24.91 -12.74 4.26
CA GLY A 96 24.48 -11.85 5.35
C GLY A 96 23.06 -12.09 5.87
N GLY A 97 22.30 -12.96 5.21
CA GLY A 97 20.95 -13.32 5.64
C GLY A 97 20.95 -14.39 6.70
N SER A 98 20.24 -14.16 7.80
CA SER A 98 20.02 -15.14 8.86
C SER A 98 18.63 -14.92 9.47
N LEU A 99 18.14 -15.88 10.25
CA LEU A 99 16.88 -15.73 11.01
C LEU A 99 16.95 -14.65 12.11
N GLU A 100 18.12 -14.07 12.35
CA GLU A 100 18.29 -12.93 13.27
C GLU A 100 17.84 -11.60 12.62
N ASN A 101 18.00 -11.48 11.31
CA ASN A 101 17.71 -10.23 10.57
C ASN A 101 16.63 -10.34 9.50
N ALA A 102 16.16 -11.54 9.21
CA ALA A 102 15.12 -11.79 8.21
C ALA A 102 14.10 -12.82 8.72
N VAL A 103 12.88 -12.71 8.20
CA VAL A 103 11.82 -13.69 8.40
C VAL A 103 11.73 -14.57 7.15
N VAL A 104 11.73 -15.88 7.31
CA VAL A 104 11.62 -16.83 6.19
C VAL A 104 10.23 -17.45 6.22
N ILE A 105 9.55 -17.44 5.10
CA ILE A 105 8.25 -18.07 4.90
C ILE A 105 8.48 -19.36 4.12
N ARG A 106 8.02 -20.48 4.67
CA ARG A 106 8.08 -21.78 4.01
C ARG A 106 6.71 -22.44 4.09
N ASP A 107 6.12 -22.74 2.95
CA ASP A 107 4.73 -23.20 2.87
C ASP A 107 3.81 -22.20 3.61
N ASP A 108 3.06 -22.63 4.62
CA ASP A 108 2.23 -21.79 5.48
C ASP A 108 2.87 -21.44 6.82
N ALA A 109 4.15 -21.76 6.99
CA ALA A 109 4.89 -21.52 8.22
C ALA A 109 5.79 -20.28 8.13
N VAL A 110 5.82 -19.51 9.22
CA VAL A 110 6.73 -18.39 9.40
C VAL A 110 7.90 -18.85 10.28
N LEU A 111 9.10 -18.85 9.72
CA LEU A 111 10.32 -19.25 10.37
C LEU A 111 11.10 -18.01 10.83
N THR A 112 11.30 -17.88 12.12
CA THR A 112 12.00 -16.77 12.75
C THR A 112 12.48 -17.14 14.13
N ASN A 113 13.58 -16.54 14.59
CA ASN A 113 14.13 -16.76 15.94
C ASN A 113 13.34 -16.01 17.01
N GLU A 114 12.63 -14.95 16.65
CA GLU A 114 11.82 -14.12 17.54
C GLU A 114 10.40 -14.03 16.97
N PRO A 115 9.37 -13.86 17.79
CA PRO A 115 8.02 -13.58 17.30
C PRO A 115 8.01 -12.40 16.30
N LEU A 116 7.00 -12.37 15.43
CA LEU A 116 6.79 -11.20 14.57
C LEU A 116 6.64 -9.95 15.43
N ARG A 117 7.33 -8.88 15.05
CA ARG A 117 7.33 -7.60 15.78
C ARG A 117 6.01 -6.85 15.59
N PHE A 118 5.31 -7.15 14.51
CA PHE A 118 3.97 -6.66 14.18
C PHE A 118 3.17 -7.82 13.57
N SER A 119 1.87 -7.88 13.83
CA SER A 119 1.00 -8.88 13.19
C SER A 119 0.97 -8.77 11.65
N ASN A 120 1.29 -7.59 11.13
CA ASN A 120 1.39 -7.25 9.72
C ASN A 120 2.81 -6.78 9.34
N GLU A 121 3.85 -7.47 9.84
CA GLU A 121 5.25 -7.07 9.67
C GLU A 121 5.68 -7.03 8.19
N PHE A 122 5.18 -7.95 7.37
CA PHE A 122 5.55 -8.05 5.96
C PHE A 122 5.16 -6.80 5.15
N VAL A 123 3.92 -6.33 5.30
CA VAL A 123 3.49 -5.11 4.59
C VAL A 123 4.19 -3.86 5.11
N ARG A 124 4.53 -3.81 6.39
CA ARG A 124 5.31 -2.70 6.96
C ARG A 124 6.71 -2.66 6.36
N HIS A 125 7.34 -3.83 6.19
CA HIS A 125 8.62 -3.90 5.50
C HIS A 125 8.51 -3.48 4.02
N LYS A 126 7.45 -3.88 3.32
CA LYS A 126 7.21 -3.40 1.94
C LYS A 126 7.06 -1.88 1.85
N ILE A 127 6.49 -1.25 2.88
CA ILE A 127 6.46 0.22 2.97
C ILE A 127 7.86 0.79 3.18
N LEU A 128 8.73 0.16 3.98
CA LEU A 128 10.14 0.56 4.11
C LEU A 128 10.88 0.48 2.77
N ASP A 129 10.65 -0.58 1.99
CA ASP A 129 11.21 -0.72 0.64
C ASP A 129 10.78 0.44 -0.26
N ILE A 130 9.47 0.78 -0.26
CA ILE A 130 8.95 1.91 -1.05
C ILE A 130 9.61 3.23 -0.61
N ILE A 131 9.72 3.49 0.69
CA ILE A 131 10.37 4.71 1.20
C ILE A 131 11.83 4.78 0.75
N GLY A 132 12.56 3.67 0.90
CA GLY A 132 13.97 3.58 0.51
C GLY A 132 14.18 3.83 -0.98
N ASP A 133 13.36 3.20 -1.83
CA ASP A 133 13.46 3.35 -3.28
C ASP A 133 13.03 4.77 -3.73
N LEU A 134 12.00 5.35 -3.12
CA LEU A 134 11.59 6.73 -3.40
C LEU A 134 12.61 7.77 -2.92
N ALA A 135 13.44 7.46 -1.91
CA ALA A 135 14.51 8.34 -1.47
C ALA A 135 15.56 8.62 -2.55
N LEU A 136 15.66 7.75 -3.58
CA LEU A 136 16.51 7.96 -4.77
C LEU A 136 16.14 9.22 -5.57
N ILE A 137 14.94 9.76 -5.38
CA ILE A 137 14.51 11.05 -5.97
C ILE A 137 15.40 12.20 -5.44
N GLY A 138 15.96 12.07 -4.23
CA GLY A 138 16.84 13.07 -3.62
C GLY A 138 16.11 14.27 -3.03
N SER A 139 14.79 14.32 -3.05
CA SER A 139 13.95 15.37 -2.49
C SER A 139 12.79 14.77 -1.71
N PRO A 140 12.35 15.39 -0.61
CA PRO A 140 11.10 15.03 0.04
C PRO A 140 9.92 15.20 -0.93
N ILE A 141 8.96 14.30 -0.87
CA ILE A 141 7.78 14.34 -1.74
C ILE A 141 6.48 14.36 -0.95
N GLY A 142 5.51 15.14 -1.43
CA GLY A 142 4.13 15.09 -1.00
C GLY A 142 3.31 14.31 -2.04
N ALA A 143 2.94 13.10 -1.68
CA ALA A 143 2.15 12.20 -2.52
C ALA A 143 1.47 11.12 -1.67
N HIS A 144 0.34 10.61 -2.12
CA HIS A 144 -0.24 9.37 -1.60
C HIS A 144 0.08 8.22 -2.54
N ILE A 145 0.96 7.34 -2.12
CA ILE A 145 1.32 6.13 -2.86
C ILE A 145 0.36 5.00 -2.46
N VAL A 146 -0.28 4.40 -3.44
CA VAL A 146 -1.10 3.20 -3.27
C VAL A 146 -0.43 2.08 -4.04
N ALA A 147 -0.03 1.01 -3.36
CA ALA A 147 0.74 -0.08 -3.94
C ALA A 147 0.13 -1.45 -3.62
N VAL A 148 0.02 -2.29 -4.63
CA VAL A 148 -0.38 -3.68 -4.51
C VAL A 148 0.75 -4.55 -5.03
N ARG A 149 1.27 -5.46 -4.20
CA ARG A 149 2.41 -6.34 -4.49
C ARG A 149 3.64 -5.56 -5.03
N PRO A 150 4.11 -4.51 -4.34
CA PRO A 150 5.24 -3.71 -4.81
C PRO A 150 6.53 -4.53 -4.88
N SER A 151 7.40 -4.14 -5.80
CA SER A 151 8.77 -4.65 -5.91
C SER A 151 9.75 -3.49 -6.10
N HIS A 152 11.03 -3.69 -5.80
CA HIS A 152 12.07 -2.66 -6.02
C HIS A 152 12.06 -2.11 -7.43
N THR A 153 11.88 -2.97 -8.44
CA THR A 153 11.80 -2.54 -9.85
C THR A 153 10.68 -1.55 -10.09
N VAL A 154 9.47 -1.84 -9.58
CA VAL A 154 8.31 -0.96 -9.77
C VAL A 154 8.43 0.30 -8.91
N ASN A 155 8.96 0.19 -7.69
CA ASN A 155 9.22 1.33 -6.83
C ASN A 155 10.21 2.31 -7.48
N CYS A 156 11.32 1.80 -8.05
CA CYS A 156 12.29 2.61 -8.77
C CYS A 156 11.70 3.24 -10.04
N GLU A 157 10.84 2.53 -10.76
CA GLU A 157 10.14 3.10 -11.93
C GLU A 157 9.16 4.21 -11.48
N MET A 158 8.47 4.05 -10.35
CA MET A 158 7.65 5.11 -9.76
C MET A 158 8.50 6.33 -9.40
N ALA A 159 9.63 6.14 -8.74
CA ALA A 159 10.58 7.20 -8.42
C ALA A 159 11.03 7.96 -9.69
N ARG A 160 11.36 7.22 -10.75
CA ARG A 160 11.76 7.78 -12.04
C ARG A 160 10.64 8.63 -12.67
N ARG A 161 9.39 8.18 -12.60
CA ARG A 161 8.24 8.95 -13.13
C ARG A 161 7.93 10.19 -12.32
N ILE A 162 8.00 10.12 -11.00
CA ILE A 162 7.88 11.29 -10.12
C ILE A 162 8.98 12.30 -10.47
N MET A 163 10.24 11.85 -10.57
CA MET A 163 11.36 12.71 -10.95
C MET A 163 11.17 13.34 -12.34
N SER A 164 10.60 12.59 -13.29
CA SER A 164 10.28 13.14 -14.61
C SER A 164 9.23 14.25 -14.58
N GLN A 165 8.29 14.22 -13.63
CA GLN A 165 7.36 15.34 -13.41
C GLN A 165 8.07 16.54 -12.76
N MET A 166 8.98 16.30 -11.79
CA MET A 166 9.74 17.38 -11.13
C MET A 166 10.57 18.19 -12.12
N LEU A 167 11.17 17.52 -13.11
CA LEU A 167 12.06 18.16 -14.09
C LEU A 167 11.30 18.89 -15.20
N LYS A 168 9.98 18.70 -15.33
CA LYS A 168 9.19 19.45 -16.30
C LYS A 168 8.95 20.86 -15.78
N PRO A 169 9.05 21.92 -16.63
CA PRO A 169 8.62 23.24 -16.24
C PRO A 169 7.19 23.20 -15.72
N ARG A 170 6.95 23.84 -14.59
CA ARG A 170 5.62 23.94 -14.00
C ARG A 170 4.70 24.58 -15.02
N GLN A 171 3.92 23.79 -15.75
CA GLN A 171 2.80 24.33 -16.52
C GLN A 171 1.89 25.01 -15.51
N ALA A 172 1.54 26.27 -15.79
CA ALA A 172 0.63 27.04 -14.93
C ALA A 172 -0.55 26.12 -14.61
N ALA A 173 -0.81 25.94 -13.32
CA ALA A 173 -1.82 25.03 -12.85
C ALA A 173 -3.12 25.30 -13.63
N GLU A 174 -3.45 24.42 -14.56
CA GLU A 174 -4.85 24.25 -14.91
C GLU A 174 -5.48 23.83 -13.58
N THR A 175 -6.20 24.77 -13.00
CA THR A 175 -7.05 24.50 -11.85
C THR A 175 -7.80 23.24 -12.20
N PHE A 176 -7.60 22.19 -11.44
CA PHE A 176 -8.41 20.98 -11.51
C PHE A 176 -9.82 21.45 -11.11
N ALA A 177 -10.53 22.00 -12.06
CA ALA A 177 -11.97 22.19 -11.92
C ALA A 177 -12.52 20.77 -11.70
N PRO A 178 -13.29 20.53 -10.65
CA PRO A 178 -13.98 19.26 -10.53
C PRO A 178 -14.68 19.04 -11.89
N PRO A 179 -14.62 17.81 -12.43
CA PRO A 179 -15.26 17.53 -13.71
C PRO A 179 -16.67 18.09 -13.64
N PRO A 180 -17.14 18.81 -14.69
CA PRO A 180 -18.45 19.39 -14.67
C PRO A 180 -19.41 18.27 -14.30
N GLU A 181 -20.27 18.51 -13.32
CA GLU A 181 -21.36 17.61 -12.96
C GLU A 181 -22.26 17.43 -14.20
N LYS A 182 -21.79 16.61 -15.13
CA LYS A 182 -22.68 16.02 -16.11
C LYS A 182 -23.52 15.03 -15.34
N GLY A 183 -24.68 15.50 -14.94
CA GLY A 183 -25.72 14.70 -14.36
C GLY A 183 -26.08 13.51 -15.26
N HIS A 184 -25.31 12.46 -15.15
CA HIS A 184 -25.71 11.12 -15.52
C HIS A 184 -25.78 10.35 -14.20
N SER A 185 -27.01 10.29 -13.71
CA SER A 185 -27.39 9.53 -12.55
C SER A 185 -27.13 8.03 -12.77
N VAL A 186 -25.89 7.62 -12.55
CA VAL A 186 -25.56 6.19 -12.38
C VAL A 186 -26.12 5.64 -11.04
N ARG A 187 -26.77 6.49 -10.24
CA ARG A 187 -27.35 6.11 -8.96
C ARG A 187 -28.51 5.11 -9.02
N VAL A 188 -29.22 5.00 -10.16
CA VAL A 188 -30.45 4.19 -10.21
C VAL A 188 -30.16 2.69 -10.30
N SER A 189 -29.12 2.26 -11.05
CA SER A 189 -28.92 0.83 -11.31
C SER A 189 -28.30 0.05 -10.14
N VAL A 190 -27.46 0.67 -9.31
CA VAL A 190 -26.82 -0.01 -8.19
C VAL A 190 -27.77 -0.18 -7.00
N GLN A 191 -28.63 0.82 -6.75
CA GLN A 191 -29.65 0.76 -5.69
C GLN A 191 -30.76 -0.24 -6.05
N GLU A 192 -31.19 -0.31 -7.31
CA GLU A 192 -32.20 -1.30 -7.72
C GLU A 192 -31.68 -2.72 -7.65
N LYS A 193 -30.45 -2.99 -8.13
CA LYS A 193 -29.83 -4.33 -8.02
C LYS A 193 -29.59 -4.75 -6.56
N ALA A 194 -29.16 -3.81 -5.71
CA ALA A 194 -29.02 -4.08 -4.29
C ALA A 194 -30.38 -4.35 -3.62
N ARG A 195 -31.43 -3.63 -4.00
CA ARG A 195 -32.79 -3.84 -3.51
C ARG A 195 -33.35 -5.21 -3.94
N GLU A 196 -33.16 -5.62 -5.19
CA GLU A 196 -33.60 -6.94 -5.68
C GLU A 196 -32.93 -8.09 -4.91
N ILE A 197 -31.63 -7.99 -4.65
CA ILE A 197 -30.88 -9.02 -3.90
C ILE A 197 -31.33 -9.08 -2.42
N ILE A 198 -31.59 -7.92 -1.80
CA ILE A 198 -32.01 -7.81 -0.40
C ILE A 198 -33.47 -8.29 -0.23
N VAL A 199 -34.35 -8.00 -1.18
CA VAL A 199 -35.78 -8.34 -1.15
C VAL A 199 -36.01 -9.84 -1.33
N GLN A 200 -35.13 -10.55 -2.06
CA GLN A 200 -35.31 -11.99 -2.30
C GLN A 200 -34.91 -12.89 -1.12
N ASP A 201 -34.03 -12.45 -0.21
CA ASP A 201 -33.40 -13.38 0.76
C ASP A 201 -33.36 -12.87 2.22
N GLY A 202 -33.99 -11.77 2.57
CA GLY A 202 -34.04 -11.29 3.99
C GLY A 202 -32.69 -11.01 4.63
N ALA A 203 -31.72 -10.49 3.83
CA ALA A 203 -30.65 -9.58 4.29
C ALA A 203 -29.33 -10.12 4.83
N VAL A 204 -28.84 -11.23 4.45
CA VAL A 204 -27.43 -11.56 4.66
C VAL A 204 -26.76 -11.74 3.30
N LEU A 205 -25.90 -10.80 2.89
CA LEU A 205 -25.15 -10.95 1.65
C LEU A 205 -23.78 -11.59 1.93
N ASP A 206 -23.49 -12.68 1.26
CA ASP A 206 -22.16 -13.27 1.21
C ASP A 206 -21.25 -12.52 0.20
N VAL A 207 -19.96 -12.86 0.20
CA VAL A 207 -18.97 -12.22 -0.67
C VAL A 207 -19.32 -12.33 -2.16
N ASN A 208 -19.92 -13.44 -2.60
CA ASN A 208 -20.29 -13.63 -4.01
C ASN A 208 -21.46 -12.75 -4.42
N GLN A 209 -22.41 -12.55 -3.52
CA GLN A 209 -23.53 -11.64 -3.70
C GLN A 209 -23.07 -10.19 -3.70
N ILE A 210 -22.16 -9.81 -2.79
CA ILE A 210 -21.54 -8.48 -2.74
C ILE A 210 -20.80 -8.18 -4.05
N MET A 211 -20.04 -9.13 -4.59
CA MET A 211 -19.32 -8.99 -5.86
C MET A 211 -20.24 -8.85 -7.08
N LYS A 212 -21.50 -9.23 -7.01
CA LYS A 212 -22.49 -8.96 -8.08
C LYS A 212 -22.98 -7.51 -8.08
N VAL A 213 -22.99 -6.87 -6.90
CA VAL A 213 -23.46 -5.51 -6.70
C VAL A 213 -22.33 -4.50 -6.85
N LEU A 214 -21.16 -4.79 -6.26
CA LEU A 214 -20.00 -3.94 -6.28
C LEU A 214 -19.02 -4.37 -7.39
N PRO A 215 -18.46 -3.42 -8.16
CA PRO A 215 -17.44 -3.73 -9.16
C PRO A 215 -16.11 -4.14 -8.54
N HIS A 216 -15.93 -3.92 -7.24
CA HIS A 216 -14.70 -4.17 -6.51
C HIS A 216 -14.42 -5.67 -6.39
N ARG A 217 -13.14 -6.03 -6.44
CA ARG A 217 -12.62 -7.38 -6.23
C ARG A 217 -11.49 -7.30 -5.22
N TYR A 218 -11.16 -8.44 -4.62
CA TYR A 218 -10.01 -8.52 -3.75
C TYR A 218 -8.75 -8.00 -4.48
N PRO A 219 -7.87 -7.17 -3.84
CA PRO A 219 -7.88 -6.77 -2.43
C PRO A 219 -8.72 -5.52 -2.11
N PHE A 220 -9.40 -4.93 -3.09
CA PHE A 220 -10.19 -3.70 -2.90
C PHE A 220 -11.63 -3.93 -2.42
N LEU A 221 -12.05 -5.18 -2.32
CA LEU A 221 -13.32 -5.53 -1.70
C LEU A 221 -13.19 -5.47 -0.18
N MET A 222 -13.66 -4.36 0.40
CA MET A 222 -13.51 -4.05 1.83
C MET A 222 -14.54 -4.72 2.73
N VAL A 223 -15.44 -5.54 2.16
CA VAL A 223 -16.54 -6.19 2.88
C VAL A 223 -16.62 -7.64 2.45
N ASP A 224 -16.57 -8.57 3.41
CA ASP A 224 -16.69 -10.00 3.17
C ASP A 224 -18.12 -10.49 3.37
N ARG A 225 -18.88 -9.84 4.27
CA ARG A 225 -20.28 -10.17 4.54
C ARG A 225 -21.06 -8.95 4.98
N VAL A 226 -22.26 -8.77 4.47
CA VAL A 226 -23.26 -7.86 5.04
C VAL A 226 -24.14 -8.66 5.98
N VAL A 227 -24.22 -8.24 7.24
CA VAL A 227 -25.01 -8.90 8.29
C VAL A 227 -26.33 -8.20 8.56
N GLU A 228 -26.43 -6.91 8.21
CA GLU A 228 -27.65 -6.12 8.34
C GLU A 228 -27.64 -5.01 7.29
N CYS A 229 -28.76 -4.79 6.63
CA CYS A 229 -28.91 -3.69 5.67
C CYS A 229 -30.34 -3.12 5.74
N GLU A 230 -30.43 -1.84 6.11
CA GLU A 230 -31.61 -1.00 5.94
C GLU A 230 -31.33 0.00 4.83
N PRO A 231 -31.87 -0.18 3.61
CA PRO A 231 -31.60 0.68 2.47
C PRO A 231 -31.83 2.16 2.77
N GLY A 232 -30.79 2.98 2.56
CA GLY A 232 -30.83 4.43 2.80
C GLY A 232 -30.68 4.85 4.27
N LYS A 233 -30.51 3.92 5.21
CA LYS A 233 -30.37 4.23 6.65
C LYS A 233 -29.11 3.64 7.28
N ARG A 234 -28.92 2.32 7.20
CA ARG A 234 -27.85 1.63 7.92
C ARG A 234 -27.38 0.39 7.19
N LEU A 235 -26.09 0.14 7.27
CA LEU A 235 -25.46 -1.11 6.84
C LEU A 235 -24.45 -1.54 7.89
N LEU A 236 -24.55 -2.80 8.32
CA LEU A 236 -23.58 -3.46 9.17
C LEU A 236 -22.90 -4.57 8.37
N ALA A 237 -21.58 -4.52 8.29
CA ALA A 237 -20.80 -5.45 7.51
C ALA A 237 -19.57 -5.93 8.27
N ILE A 238 -19.05 -7.10 7.88
CA ILE A 238 -17.84 -7.73 8.44
C ILE A 238 -16.79 -7.80 7.33
N LYS A 239 -15.54 -7.52 7.72
CA LYS A 239 -14.34 -7.76 6.96
C LYS A 239 -13.65 -8.99 7.51
#